data_451e99b0b0b129993834d66d503600ac
#
_entry.id   451e99b0b0b129993834d66d503600ac
#
_cell.length_a   1.000
_cell.length_b   1.000
_cell.length_c   1.000
_cell.angle_alpha   90.00
_cell.angle_beta   90.00
_cell.angle_gamma   90.00
#
_symmetry.space_group_name_H-M   'P 1'
#
loop_
_entity.id
_entity.type
_entity.pdbx_description
1 polymer ?
#
loop_
_entity_poly.entity_id
_entity_poly.type
_entity_poly.pdbx_seq_one_letter_code
_entity_poly.pdbx_strand_id
1 'polypeptide(L)'
;MRHYTTIIFISIYLIFTFIASAQEYVGADKCKMCHKTEKSGKQYPLWEERKHSKSFQALTLDLAKEFSPYIPAVENPQCLPCHAPLAEKSPDLKDEGVTCEVCHGPGSDYKKLSIMKNHTEAVKNGLIEYGSIEAIKTSCLSCHENAHGITFDFETAWELVKHPVPGKKQFTSK
;
A
#
# COMPACT_ATOMS: atom_id res chain seq x y z
N MET A 1 21.47 26.75 -66.73
CA MET A 1 21.79 25.88 -65.52
C MET A 1 20.93 26.40 -64.36
N ARG A 2 19.93 25.63 -63.96
CA ARG A 2 18.96 26.01 -62.91
C ARG A 2 19.41 25.29 -61.61
N HIS A 3 19.86 26.08 -60.63
CA HIS A 3 20.19 25.55 -59.30
C HIS A 3 18.92 25.34 -58.50
N TYR A 4 18.60 24.07 -58.21
CA TYR A 4 17.54 23.69 -57.27
C TYR A 4 18.14 23.72 -55.85
N THR A 5 17.76 24.75 -55.09
CA THR A 5 18.11 24.84 -53.66
C THR A 5 17.13 23.98 -52.90
N THR A 6 17.58 22.82 -52.48
CA THR A 6 16.79 21.90 -51.63
C THR A 6 16.79 22.43 -50.20
N ILE A 7 15.70 23.01 -49.75
CA ILE A 7 15.51 23.40 -48.35
C ILE A 7 15.11 22.17 -47.59
N ILE A 8 16.04 21.64 -46.81
CA ILE A 8 15.78 20.56 -45.87
C ILE A 8 15.15 21.18 -44.61
N PHE A 9 13.82 21.01 -44.45
CA PHE A 9 13.14 21.31 -43.21
C PHE A 9 13.44 20.19 -42.21
N ILE A 10 14.35 20.45 -41.26
CA ILE A 10 14.57 19.60 -40.09
C ILE A 10 13.45 19.92 -39.12
N SER A 11 12.38 19.11 -39.16
CA SER A 11 11.36 19.14 -38.13
C SER A 11 11.92 18.55 -36.84
N ILE A 12 12.35 19.44 -35.95
CA ILE A 12 12.68 19.05 -34.56
C ILE A 12 11.36 18.69 -33.86
N TYR A 13 11.03 17.41 -33.84
CA TYR A 13 9.97 16.89 -32.98
C TYR A 13 10.48 16.98 -31.54
N LEU A 14 10.10 18.03 -30.82
CA LEU A 14 10.21 18.10 -29.37
C LEU A 14 9.29 17.05 -28.77
N ILE A 15 9.82 15.87 -28.54
CA ILE A 15 9.15 14.86 -27.73
C ILE A 15 9.17 15.38 -26.29
N PHE A 16 8.09 16.05 -25.90
CA PHE A 16 7.81 16.34 -24.50
C PHE A 16 7.50 15.00 -23.83
N THR A 17 8.54 14.32 -23.33
CA THR A 17 8.33 13.18 -22.44
C THR A 17 7.74 13.74 -21.15
N PHE A 18 6.44 13.61 -20.99
CA PHE A 18 5.81 13.72 -19.68
C PHE A 18 6.40 12.61 -18.82
N ILE A 19 7.38 12.94 -18.01
CA ILE A 19 7.82 12.08 -16.93
C ILE A 19 6.67 12.12 -15.91
N ALA A 20 5.71 11.21 -16.04
CA ALA A 20 4.76 10.95 -14.97
C ALA A 20 5.60 10.48 -13.77
N SER A 21 5.78 11.34 -12.78
CA SER A 21 6.42 10.94 -11.54
C SER A 21 5.59 9.80 -10.95
N ALA A 22 6.18 8.61 -10.86
CA ALA A 22 5.53 7.50 -10.20
C ALA A 22 5.35 7.87 -8.73
N GLN A 23 4.15 7.60 -8.20
CA GLN A 23 3.90 7.79 -6.78
C GLN A 23 4.78 6.84 -5.97
N GLU A 24 5.33 7.34 -4.86
CA GLU A 24 6.27 6.61 -4.02
C GLU A 24 5.61 6.22 -2.69
N TYR A 25 6.00 5.06 -2.18
CA TYR A 25 5.69 4.63 -0.84
C TYR A 25 6.60 5.36 0.15
N VAL A 26 6.03 5.83 1.26
CA VAL A 26 6.74 6.73 2.19
C VAL A 26 6.90 6.18 3.60
N GLY A 27 6.25 5.05 3.88
CA GLY A 27 6.28 4.37 5.17
C GLY A 27 5.28 4.90 6.20
N ALA A 28 4.91 4.02 7.11
CA ALA A 28 3.89 4.28 8.13
C ALA A 28 4.26 5.44 9.08
N ASP A 29 5.54 5.66 9.35
CA ASP A 29 6.01 6.76 10.18
C ASP A 29 5.60 8.14 9.64
N LYS A 30 5.46 8.30 8.33
CA LYS A 30 4.97 9.55 7.73
C LYS A 30 3.49 9.77 7.98
N CYS A 31 2.72 8.72 8.25
CA CYS A 31 1.30 8.77 8.61
C CYS A 31 1.12 9.07 10.11
N LYS A 32 2.05 8.60 10.95
CA LYS A 32 2.02 8.70 12.41
C LYS A 32 1.76 10.12 12.91
N MET A 33 2.37 11.13 12.29
CA MET A 33 2.28 12.53 12.73
C MET A 33 0.83 13.01 12.87
N CYS A 34 -0.05 12.61 11.95
CA CYS A 34 -1.45 13.02 11.93
C CYS A 34 -2.39 11.93 12.48
N HIS A 35 -2.05 10.65 12.34
CA HIS A 35 -2.94 9.52 12.61
C HIS A 35 -2.70 8.82 13.97
N LYS A 36 -1.97 9.46 14.91
CA LYS A 36 -1.69 8.90 16.24
C LYS A 36 -2.63 9.38 17.34
N THR A 37 -3.47 10.40 17.09
CA THR A 37 -4.27 11.04 18.14
C THR A 37 -5.69 10.45 18.23
N GLU A 38 -6.34 10.61 19.40
CA GLU A 38 -7.76 10.31 19.58
C GLU A 38 -8.63 11.00 18.53
N LYS A 39 -8.35 12.28 18.29
CA LYS A 39 -9.08 13.09 17.31
C LYS A 39 -9.03 12.54 15.89
N SER A 40 -7.94 11.90 15.52
CA SER A 40 -7.79 11.23 14.22
C SER A 40 -8.31 9.80 14.21
N GLY A 41 -8.60 9.19 15.36
CA GLY A 41 -9.07 7.82 15.49
C GLY A 41 -7.96 6.78 15.77
N LYS A 42 -6.76 7.23 16.20
CA LYS A 42 -5.63 6.37 16.59
C LYS A 42 -5.25 5.32 15.56
N GLN A 43 -5.37 5.58 14.27
CA GLN A 43 -5.12 4.58 13.23
C GLN A 43 -3.72 3.99 13.34
N TYR A 44 -2.68 4.83 13.52
CA TYR A 44 -1.30 4.38 13.62
C TYR A 44 -1.05 3.48 14.85
N PRO A 45 -1.40 3.85 16.10
CA PRO A 45 -1.24 2.98 17.24
C PRO A 45 -1.98 1.65 17.11
N LEU A 46 -3.21 1.67 16.56
CA LEU A 46 -3.98 0.45 16.33
C LEU A 46 -3.30 -0.47 15.33
N TRP A 47 -2.71 0.06 14.25
CA TRP A 47 -1.93 -0.73 13.31
C TRP A 47 -0.65 -1.27 13.95
N GLU A 48 0.09 -0.43 14.69
CA GLU A 48 1.36 -0.79 15.32
C GLU A 48 1.23 -1.97 16.31
N GLU A 49 0.09 -2.06 17.01
CA GLU A 49 -0.21 -3.13 17.94
C GLU A 49 -0.64 -4.44 17.27
N ARG A 50 -1.10 -4.40 16.03
CA ARG A 50 -1.77 -5.51 15.33
C ARG A 50 -0.79 -6.38 14.52
N LYS A 51 -1.29 -7.53 14.06
CA LYS A 51 -0.48 -8.55 13.36
C LYS A 51 0.10 -8.08 12.03
N HIS A 52 -0.58 -7.19 11.31
CA HIS A 52 -0.14 -6.69 10.01
C HIS A 52 1.21 -5.96 10.10
N SER A 53 1.42 -5.11 11.08
CA SER A 53 2.71 -4.43 11.31
C SER A 53 3.84 -5.38 11.69
N LYS A 54 3.52 -6.60 12.09
CA LYS A 54 4.47 -7.63 12.55
C LYS A 54 4.61 -8.78 11.56
N SER A 55 3.97 -8.68 10.39
CA SER A 55 3.90 -9.79 9.43
C SER A 55 5.28 -10.17 8.87
N PHE A 56 6.15 -9.20 8.58
CA PHE A 56 7.53 -9.51 8.18
C PHE A 56 8.32 -10.18 9.31
N GLN A 57 8.17 -9.71 10.53
CA GLN A 57 8.84 -10.30 11.70
C GLN A 57 8.43 -11.76 11.93
N ALA A 58 7.19 -12.13 11.55
CA ALA A 58 6.76 -13.52 11.63
C ALA A 58 7.61 -14.46 10.78
N LEU A 59 8.24 -13.96 9.71
CA LEU A 59 9.15 -14.73 8.86
C LEU A 59 10.51 -15.04 9.53
N THR A 60 10.83 -14.39 10.63
CA THR A 60 12.06 -14.66 11.41
C THR A 60 11.87 -15.74 12.45
N LEU A 61 10.64 -16.19 12.71
CA LEU A 61 10.33 -17.20 13.69
C LEU A 61 10.69 -18.61 13.19
N ASP A 62 10.99 -19.52 14.14
CA ASP A 62 11.35 -20.90 13.79
C ASP A 62 10.25 -21.61 12.99
N LEU A 63 8.98 -21.33 13.28
CA LEU A 63 7.85 -21.86 12.53
C LEU A 63 7.91 -21.54 11.03
N ALA A 64 8.48 -20.39 10.64
CA ALA A 64 8.61 -20.03 9.24
C ALA A 64 9.50 -21.00 8.44
N LYS A 65 10.42 -21.70 9.12
CA LYS A 65 11.29 -22.73 8.51
C LYS A 65 10.51 -23.94 8.02
N GLU A 66 9.36 -24.25 8.62
CA GLU A 66 8.50 -25.34 8.18
C GLU A 66 7.86 -25.03 6.81
N PHE A 67 7.55 -23.75 6.56
CA PHE A 67 6.96 -23.28 5.29
C PHE A 67 8.00 -22.88 4.26
N SER A 68 9.25 -22.64 4.67
CA SER A 68 10.35 -22.23 3.80
C SER A 68 11.65 -22.96 4.19
N PRO A 69 11.74 -24.29 3.95
CA PRO A 69 12.86 -25.11 4.43
C PRO A 69 14.17 -24.91 3.66
N TYR A 70 14.12 -24.38 2.45
CA TYR A 70 15.28 -24.27 1.56
C TYR A 70 15.80 -22.85 1.37
N ILE A 71 14.95 -21.86 1.57
CA ILE A 71 15.27 -20.44 1.42
C ILE A 71 14.85 -19.75 2.71
N PRO A 72 15.67 -18.85 3.30
CA PRO A 72 15.22 -18.06 4.44
C PRO A 72 13.89 -17.36 4.12
N ALA A 73 12.88 -17.53 4.96
CA ALA A 73 11.54 -17.00 4.69
C ALA A 73 11.54 -15.47 4.46
N VAL A 74 12.46 -14.75 5.10
CA VAL A 74 12.68 -13.29 4.94
C VAL A 74 13.22 -12.89 3.57
N GLU A 75 13.67 -13.85 2.77
CA GLU A 75 14.19 -13.65 1.41
C GLU A 75 13.35 -14.40 0.36
N ASN A 76 12.40 -15.22 0.82
CA ASN A 76 11.61 -16.07 -0.06
C ASN A 76 10.57 -15.25 -0.85
N PRO A 77 10.65 -15.23 -2.20
CA PRO A 77 9.70 -14.49 -3.04
C PRO A 77 8.26 -15.03 -2.98
N GLN A 78 8.03 -16.19 -2.39
CA GLN A 78 6.69 -16.71 -2.14
C GLN A 78 6.10 -16.20 -0.81
N CYS A 79 6.93 -15.81 0.14
CA CYS A 79 6.49 -15.29 1.44
C CYS A 79 6.28 -13.77 1.42
N LEU A 80 7.22 -13.05 0.80
CA LEU A 80 7.27 -11.59 0.82
C LEU A 80 6.01 -10.90 0.27
N PRO A 81 5.34 -11.37 -0.81
CA PRO A 81 4.16 -10.71 -1.35
C PRO A 81 3.01 -10.53 -0.34
N CYS A 82 2.92 -11.41 0.66
CA CYS A 82 1.91 -11.33 1.73
C CYS A 82 2.48 -10.74 3.03
N HIS A 83 3.72 -11.08 3.38
CA HIS A 83 4.30 -10.70 4.67
C HIS A 83 5.03 -9.36 4.67
N ALA A 84 5.46 -8.89 3.51
CA ALA A 84 6.06 -7.56 3.27
C ALA A 84 5.75 -7.10 1.84
N PRO A 85 4.48 -6.77 1.52
CA PRO A 85 4.01 -6.54 0.14
C PRO A 85 4.74 -5.42 -0.60
N LEU A 86 5.38 -4.51 0.12
CA LEU A 86 6.15 -3.41 -0.47
C LEU A 86 7.64 -3.71 -0.63
N ALA A 87 8.11 -4.90 -0.21
CA ALA A 87 9.55 -5.22 -0.21
C ALA A 87 10.22 -5.11 -1.59
N GLU A 88 9.51 -5.44 -2.67
CA GLU A 88 10.02 -5.30 -4.04
C GLU A 88 10.06 -3.84 -4.51
N LYS A 89 9.02 -3.06 -4.18
CA LYS A 89 8.87 -1.66 -4.65
C LYS A 89 9.62 -0.66 -3.78
N SER A 90 9.75 -0.94 -2.50
CA SER A 90 10.36 -0.09 -1.47
C SER A 90 11.05 -0.97 -0.42
N PRO A 91 12.25 -1.50 -0.73
CA PRO A 91 12.95 -2.46 0.13
C PRO A 91 13.18 -1.96 1.56
N ASP A 92 13.36 -0.65 1.74
CA ASP A 92 13.57 -0.01 3.04
C ASP A 92 12.34 -0.09 3.95
N LEU A 93 11.15 -0.39 3.40
CA LEU A 93 9.89 -0.49 4.14
C LEU A 93 9.48 -1.93 4.46
N LYS A 94 10.29 -2.93 4.10
CA LYS A 94 9.92 -4.34 4.28
C LYS A 94 9.67 -4.71 5.76
N ASP A 95 10.40 -4.09 6.69
CA ASP A 95 10.30 -4.37 8.12
C ASP A 95 8.96 -3.86 8.73
N GLU A 96 8.25 -2.98 8.03
CA GLU A 96 6.90 -2.54 8.42
C GLU A 96 5.82 -3.60 8.17
N GLY A 97 6.13 -4.68 7.46
CA GLY A 97 5.19 -5.74 7.11
C GLY A 97 4.08 -5.24 6.19
N VAL A 98 2.82 -5.55 6.53
CA VAL A 98 1.64 -4.99 5.85
C VAL A 98 1.36 -3.61 6.42
N THR A 99 1.99 -2.61 5.82
CA THR A 99 1.93 -1.20 6.23
C THR A 99 0.63 -0.52 5.76
N CYS A 100 0.40 0.71 6.22
CA CYS A 100 -0.76 1.53 5.86
C CYS A 100 -0.97 1.62 4.33
N GLU A 101 0.10 1.80 3.60
CA GLU A 101 0.08 2.04 2.16
C GLU A 101 -0.24 0.80 1.31
N VAL A 102 -0.20 -0.40 1.89
CA VAL A 102 -0.67 -1.62 1.22
C VAL A 102 -2.17 -1.55 0.94
N CYS A 103 -2.93 -0.96 1.87
CA CYS A 103 -4.37 -0.76 1.73
C CYS A 103 -4.72 0.61 1.15
N HIS A 104 -3.92 1.64 1.45
CA HIS A 104 -4.25 3.03 1.14
C HIS A 104 -3.51 3.59 -0.08
N GLY A 105 -2.60 2.83 -0.69
CA GLY A 105 -1.79 3.27 -1.84
C GLY A 105 -0.60 4.14 -1.46
N PRO A 106 0.28 4.45 -2.43
CA PRO A 106 1.51 5.20 -2.21
C PRO A 106 1.23 6.64 -1.77
N GLY A 107 1.79 7.01 -0.61
CA GLY A 107 1.46 8.23 0.13
C GLY A 107 2.17 9.50 -0.30
N SER A 108 3.14 9.44 -1.22
CA SER A 108 4.01 10.59 -1.57
C SER A 108 3.22 11.86 -1.86
N ASP A 109 2.10 11.75 -2.56
CA ASP A 109 1.32 12.89 -3.01
C ASP A 109 0.20 13.24 -2.05
N TYR A 110 -0.62 12.26 -1.63
CA TYR A 110 -1.80 12.55 -0.82
C TYR A 110 -1.49 12.84 0.67
N LYS A 111 -0.32 12.45 1.21
CA LYS A 111 0.04 12.70 2.62
C LYS A 111 0.16 14.18 3.00
N LYS A 112 0.28 15.06 2.02
CA LYS A 112 0.36 16.51 2.27
C LYS A 112 -0.92 16.99 2.98
N LEU A 113 -0.76 17.74 4.09
CA LEU A 113 -1.90 18.17 4.91
C LEU A 113 -2.96 18.93 4.12
N SER A 114 -2.56 19.76 3.15
CA SER A 114 -3.47 20.50 2.28
C SER A 114 -4.34 19.59 1.41
N ILE A 115 -3.81 18.46 0.98
CA ILE A 115 -4.50 17.44 0.17
C ILE A 115 -5.33 16.55 1.08
N MET A 116 -4.73 16.02 2.16
CA MET A 116 -5.36 15.05 3.06
C MET A 116 -6.60 15.60 3.80
N LYS A 117 -6.70 16.92 3.98
CA LYS A 117 -7.91 17.59 4.53
C LYS A 117 -9.12 17.51 3.59
N ASN A 118 -8.92 17.30 2.31
CA ASN A 118 -9.97 17.14 1.32
C ASN A 118 -9.91 15.70 0.77
N HIS A 119 -10.88 14.88 1.17
CA HIS A 119 -10.92 13.47 0.80
C HIS A 119 -10.91 13.25 -0.73
N THR A 120 -11.70 14.04 -1.47
CA THR A 120 -11.75 13.94 -2.93
C THR A 120 -10.38 14.25 -3.56
N GLU A 121 -9.69 15.26 -3.05
CA GLU A 121 -8.33 15.59 -3.52
C GLU A 121 -7.33 14.50 -3.12
N ALA A 122 -7.47 13.89 -1.94
CA ALA A 122 -6.61 12.77 -1.55
C ALA A 122 -6.78 11.57 -2.49
N VAL A 123 -8.02 11.22 -2.86
CA VAL A 123 -8.30 10.14 -3.83
C VAL A 123 -7.72 10.46 -5.20
N LYS A 124 -7.87 11.68 -5.70
CA LYS A 124 -7.24 12.13 -6.97
C LYS A 124 -5.71 12.04 -6.94
N ASN A 125 -5.11 12.15 -5.75
CA ASN A 125 -3.67 12.05 -5.54
C ASN A 125 -3.22 10.66 -5.08
N GLY A 126 -4.03 9.61 -5.33
CA GLY A 126 -3.64 8.22 -5.19
C GLY A 126 -4.07 7.52 -3.90
N LEU A 127 -4.83 8.19 -3.02
CA LEU A 127 -5.45 7.49 -1.90
C LEU A 127 -6.46 6.47 -2.43
N ILE A 128 -6.27 5.20 -2.12
CA ILE A 128 -7.21 4.14 -2.47
C ILE A 128 -8.47 4.29 -1.62
N GLU A 129 -9.62 4.36 -2.27
CA GLU A 129 -10.94 4.33 -1.65
C GLU A 129 -11.68 3.05 -2.03
N TYR A 130 -12.12 2.32 -1.01
CA TYR A 130 -12.96 1.13 -1.22
C TYR A 130 -14.44 1.55 -1.23
N GLY A 131 -15.11 1.27 -2.33
CA GLY A 131 -16.53 1.65 -2.52
C GLY A 131 -17.52 0.73 -1.78
N SER A 132 -17.08 -0.46 -1.35
CA SER A 132 -17.93 -1.43 -0.65
C SER A 132 -17.13 -2.34 0.26
N ILE A 133 -17.83 -3.07 1.14
CA ILE A 133 -17.23 -4.08 2.01
C ILE A 133 -16.70 -5.27 1.18
N GLU A 134 -17.33 -5.60 0.07
CA GLU A 134 -16.91 -6.65 -0.86
C GLU A 134 -15.59 -6.29 -1.53
N ALA A 135 -15.39 -5.01 -1.89
CA ALA A 135 -14.11 -4.55 -2.43
C ALA A 135 -12.99 -4.67 -1.40
N ILE A 136 -13.27 -4.39 -0.13
CA ILE A 136 -12.31 -4.61 0.97
C ILE A 136 -12.01 -6.10 1.11
N LYS A 137 -13.04 -6.95 1.14
CA LYS A 137 -12.88 -8.41 1.22
C LYS A 137 -12.03 -8.96 0.09
N THR A 138 -12.27 -8.52 -1.14
CA THR A 138 -11.48 -8.91 -2.30
C THR A 138 -10.01 -8.52 -2.13
N SER A 139 -9.73 -7.33 -1.62
CA SER A 139 -8.37 -6.90 -1.31
C SER A 139 -7.71 -7.78 -0.25
N CYS A 140 -8.43 -8.16 0.82
CA CYS A 140 -7.91 -9.08 1.84
C CYS A 140 -7.57 -10.46 1.25
N LEU A 141 -8.43 -10.98 0.37
CA LEU A 141 -8.25 -12.30 -0.23
C LEU A 141 -7.02 -12.40 -1.13
N SER A 142 -6.45 -11.29 -1.59
CA SER A 142 -5.19 -11.32 -2.35
C SER A 142 -4.02 -11.98 -1.59
N CYS A 143 -4.08 -11.96 -0.25
CA CYS A 143 -3.10 -12.61 0.61
C CYS A 143 -3.71 -13.74 1.46
N HIS A 144 -5.01 -13.65 1.79
CA HIS A 144 -5.65 -14.55 2.75
C HIS A 144 -6.43 -15.70 2.10
N GLU A 145 -6.50 -15.79 0.77
CA GLU A 145 -7.16 -16.90 0.11
C GLU A 145 -6.34 -18.18 0.29
N ASN A 146 -6.87 -19.10 1.10
CA ASN A 146 -6.22 -20.39 1.42
C ASN A 146 -4.78 -20.30 1.96
N ALA A 147 -4.39 -19.15 2.53
CA ALA A 147 -3.05 -18.94 3.06
C ALA A 147 -2.74 -20.00 4.13
N HIS A 148 -1.65 -20.74 3.94
CA HIS A 148 -1.22 -21.81 4.84
C HIS A 148 -2.29 -22.89 5.11
N GLY A 149 -3.26 -23.09 4.20
CA GLY A 149 -4.36 -24.03 4.37
C GLY A 149 -5.41 -23.61 5.41
N ILE A 150 -5.40 -22.33 5.81
CA ILE A 150 -6.34 -21.78 6.80
C ILE A 150 -7.51 -21.13 6.08
N THR A 151 -8.74 -21.48 6.50
CA THR A 151 -9.94 -20.78 6.03
C THR A 151 -9.98 -19.38 6.61
N PHE A 152 -10.10 -18.39 5.73
CA PHE A 152 -10.16 -16.98 6.12
C PHE A 152 -11.59 -16.58 6.50
N ASP A 153 -11.79 -16.21 7.75
CA ASP A 153 -13.04 -15.60 8.25
C ASP A 153 -12.91 -14.08 8.15
N PHE A 154 -13.46 -13.53 7.07
CA PHE A 154 -13.38 -12.09 6.78
C PHE A 154 -14.06 -11.25 7.86
N GLU A 155 -15.21 -11.66 8.36
CA GLU A 155 -15.99 -10.91 9.34
C GLU A 155 -15.19 -10.70 10.63
N THR A 156 -14.62 -11.77 11.17
CA THR A 156 -13.75 -11.71 12.36
C THR A 156 -12.46 -10.92 12.07
N ALA A 157 -11.82 -11.15 10.92
CA ALA A 157 -10.58 -10.47 10.55
C ALA A 157 -10.79 -8.97 10.36
N TRP A 158 -11.92 -8.57 9.75
CA TRP A 158 -12.24 -7.15 9.54
C TRP A 158 -12.38 -6.39 10.87
N GLU A 159 -13.03 -6.97 11.87
CA GLU A 159 -13.13 -6.35 13.20
C GLU A 159 -11.75 -6.13 13.85
N LEU A 160 -10.78 -6.97 13.55
CA LEU A 160 -9.41 -6.87 14.06
C LEU A 160 -8.54 -5.88 13.28
N VAL A 161 -8.92 -5.54 12.06
CA VAL A 161 -8.10 -4.69 11.16
C VAL A 161 -8.68 -3.29 11.02
N LYS A 162 -10.00 -3.14 10.94
CA LYS A 162 -10.64 -1.84 10.79
C LYS A 162 -10.22 -0.86 11.89
N HIS A 163 -10.12 0.39 11.55
CA HIS A 163 -9.80 1.46 12.48
C HIS A 163 -10.82 2.60 12.40
N PRO A 164 -11.05 3.37 13.47
CA PRO A 164 -11.99 4.48 13.45
C PRO A 164 -11.65 5.54 12.41
N VAL A 165 -12.67 6.05 11.74
CA VAL A 165 -12.58 7.22 10.86
C VAL A 165 -13.54 8.27 11.40
N PRO A 166 -13.04 9.29 12.11
CA PRO A 166 -13.88 10.30 12.72
C PRO A 166 -14.81 10.98 11.71
N GLY A 167 -16.10 11.06 12.05
CA GLY A 167 -17.11 11.70 11.18
C GLY A 167 -17.62 10.86 10.01
N LYS A 168 -17.13 9.64 9.82
CA LYS A 168 -17.64 8.71 8.80
C LYS A 168 -18.28 7.47 9.43
N LYS A 169 -19.34 6.95 8.79
CA LYS A 169 -19.85 5.61 9.12
C LYS A 169 -18.87 4.59 8.56
N GLN A 170 -18.49 3.63 9.37
CA GLN A 170 -17.66 2.51 8.93
C GLN A 170 -18.52 1.47 8.22
N PHE A 171 -17.92 0.76 7.27
CA PHE A 171 -18.53 -0.44 6.71
C PHE A 171 -18.70 -1.48 7.83
N THR A 172 -19.87 -2.09 7.86
CA THR A 172 -20.19 -3.21 8.76
C THR A 172 -20.33 -4.46 7.92
N SER A 173 -19.79 -5.55 8.41
CA SER A 173 -19.83 -6.88 7.77
C SER A 173 -21.17 -7.63 8.03
N LYS A 174 -22.32 -6.90 8.08
CA LYS A 174 -23.62 -7.56 8.24
C LYS A 174 -24.23 -7.91 6.92
#